data_a720778868bb19ef0aec5f8a2c2822c3
#
_entry.id   a720778868bb19ef0aec5f8a2c2822c3
#
_cell.length_a   1.000
_cell.length_b   1.000
_cell.length_c   1.000
_cell.angle_alpha   90.00
_cell.angle_beta   90.00
_cell.angle_gamma   90.00
#
_symmetry.space_group_name_H-M   'P 1'
#
loop_
_entity.id
_entity.type
_entity.pdbx_description
1 polymer ?
#
loop_
_entity_poly.entity_id
_entity_poly.type
_entity_poly.pdbx_seq_one_letter_code
_entity_poly.pdbx_strand_id
1 'polypeptide(L)'
;MDEPKHVAAHLARNLIALRSVRTLTQDALAKSSGLPRSTIANLESGDSNPSLAVMIKIANALGVPMDELLASPRAKVRKWSPADLHSSQQGNGVTIHPLVPEPVPQEVLNVMEFAPGAAMRGSPHLPGTREFFTCLDGRVSIVVAGERHDLGAGDVLGFPGNLPHSYLNPQAEQAARGVSVVILAKAGI
;
A
#
# COMPACT_ATOMS: atom_id res chain seq x y z
N MET A 1 10.85 -20.43 -9.53
CA MET A 1 11.93 -19.62 -10.19
C MET A 1 11.48 -19.46 -11.63
N ASP A 2 11.07 -18.26 -12.04
CA ASP A 2 10.61 -18.03 -13.41
C ASP A 2 11.79 -18.17 -14.38
N GLU A 3 11.62 -18.98 -15.41
CA GLU A 3 12.63 -19.13 -16.45
C GLU A 3 12.87 -17.79 -17.19
N PRO A 4 14.10 -17.50 -17.68
CA PRO A 4 14.43 -16.23 -18.35
C PRO A 4 13.48 -15.82 -19.48
N LYS A 5 12.87 -16.78 -20.18
CA LYS A 5 11.86 -16.55 -21.22
C LYS A 5 10.57 -15.93 -20.67
N HIS A 6 10.16 -16.28 -19.46
CA HIS A 6 9.00 -15.66 -18.82
C HIS A 6 9.27 -14.20 -18.44
N VAL A 7 10.48 -13.90 -17.97
CA VAL A 7 10.86 -12.53 -17.61
C VAL A 7 10.87 -11.61 -18.85
N ALA A 8 11.39 -12.06 -19.98
CA ALA A 8 11.37 -11.29 -21.23
C ALA A 8 9.93 -11.01 -21.72
N ALA A 9 9.05 -12.02 -21.60
CA ALA A 9 7.64 -11.85 -21.94
C ALA A 9 6.88 -10.92 -20.97
N HIS A 10 7.27 -10.90 -19.69
CA HIS A 10 6.73 -9.94 -18.71
C HIS A 10 7.17 -8.52 -19.06
N LEU A 11 8.47 -8.33 -19.31
CA LEU A 11 9.02 -7.05 -19.74
C LEU A 11 8.30 -6.50 -20.96
N ALA A 12 8.14 -7.30 -22.02
CA ALA A 12 7.46 -6.88 -23.25
C ALA A 12 6.04 -6.38 -22.98
N ARG A 13 5.25 -7.15 -22.23
CA ARG A 13 3.87 -6.79 -21.90
C ARG A 13 3.79 -5.53 -21.04
N ASN A 14 4.63 -5.43 -20.01
CA ASN A 14 4.65 -4.28 -19.12
C ASN A 14 5.10 -3.02 -19.87
N LEU A 15 6.10 -3.14 -20.75
CA LEU A 15 6.59 -2.05 -21.58
C LEU A 15 5.48 -1.51 -22.49
N ILE A 16 4.77 -2.39 -23.20
CA ILE A 16 3.62 -2.02 -24.06
C ILE A 16 2.54 -1.33 -23.21
N ALA A 17 2.17 -1.92 -22.07
CA ALA A 17 1.12 -1.38 -21.21
C ALA A 17 1.48 0.00 -20.67
N LEU A 18 2.69 0.16 -20.10
CA LEU A 18 3.16 1.44 -19.54
C LEU A 18 3.28 2.53 -20.61
N ARG A 19 3.76 2.18 -21.80
CA ARG A 19 3.82 3.09 -22.93
C ARG A 19 2.43 3.52 -23.38
N SER A 20 1.49 2.57 -23.48
CA SER A 20 0.12 2.84 -23.93
C SER A 20 -0.64 3.72 -22.95
N VAL A 21 -0.54 3.47 -21.65
CA VAL A 21 -1.16 4.32 -20.60
C VAL A 21 -0.64 5.76 -20.69
N ARG A 22 0.60 5.97 -21.12
CA ARG A 22 1.21 7.30 -21.30
C ARG A 22 1.00 7.87 -22.70
N THR A 23 0.23 7.19 -23.54
CA THR A 23 -0.04 7.60 -24.95
C THR A 23 1.23 7.81 -25.78
N LEU A 24 2.33 7.16 -25.42
CA LEU A 24 3.60 7.26 -26.13
C LEU A 24 3.63 6.31 -27.35
N THR A 25 4.18 6.78 -28.46
CA THR A 25 4.58 5.90 -29.56
C THR A 25 5.93 5.23 -29.27
N GLN A 26 6.29 4.16 -29.96
CA GLN A 26 7.62 3.57 -29.86
C GLN A 26 8.73 4.60 -30.16
N ASP A 27 8.52 5.47 -31.16
CA ASP A 27 9.44 6.56 -31.49
C ASP A 27 9.58 7.58 -30.33
N ALA A 28 8.48 7.95 -29.71
CA ALA A 28 8.51 8.87 -28.56
C ALA A 28 9.27 8.28 -27.38
N LEU A 29 9.04 7.00 -27.05
CA LEU A 29 9.78 6.30 -26.01
C LEU A 29 11.26 6.12 -26.37
N ALA A 30 11.58 5.80 -27.61
CA ALA A 30 12.95 5.70 -28.10
C ALA A 30 13.70 7.04 -27.90
N LYS A 31 13.07 8.14 -28.31
CA LYS A 31 13.62 9.49 -28.15
C LYS A 31 13.82 9.87 -26.68
N SER A 32 12.84 9.64 -25.81
CA SER A 32 12.93 9.98 -24.38
C SER A 32 13.93 9.11 -23.61
N SER A 33 14.10 7.83 -24.01
CA SER A 33 15.05 6.92 -23.39
C SER A 33 16.47 7.01 -23.96
N GLY A 34 16.66 7.74 -25.07
CA GLY A 34 17.94 7.79 -25.79
C GLY A 34 18.35 6.42 -26.36
N LEU A 35 17.37 5.61 -26.80
CA LEU A 35 17.56 4.29 -27.41
C LEU A 35 17.08 4.30 -28.86
N PRO A 36 17.64 3.45 -29.74
CA PRO A 36 17.08 3.24 -31.06
C PRO A 36 15.66 2.71 -31.02
N ARG A 37 14.79 3.13 -31.94
CA ARG A 37 13.42 2.61 -32.08
C ARG A 37 13.39 1.09 -32.24
N SER A 38 14.34 0.54 -32.99
CA SER A 38 14.48 -0.91 -33.18
C SER A 38 14.70 -1.65 -31.86
N THR A 39 15.41 -1.04 -30.90
CA THR A 39 15.58 -1.59 -29.55
C THR A 39 14.24 -1.67 -28.81
N ILE A 40 13.44 -0.61 -28.87
CA ILE A 40 12.09 -0.61 -28.25
C ILE A 40 11.20 -1.68 -28.90
N ALA A 41 11.18 -1.75 -30.24
CA ALA A 41 10.39 -2.74 -30.98
C ALA A 41 10.81 -4.18 -30.63
N ASN A 42 12.11 -4.46 -30.53
CA ASN A 42 12.63 -5.79 -30.14
C ASN A 42 12.29 -6.14 -28.68
N LEU A 43 12.28 -5.16 -27.78
CA LEU A 43 11.86 -5.39 -26.39
C LEU A 43 10.38 -5.70 -26.29
N GLU A 44 9.55 -5.01 -27.06
CA GLU A 44 8.10 -5.23 -27.11
C GLU A 44 7.72 -6.57 -27.79
N SER A 45 8.60 -7.16 -28.63
CA SER A 45 8.37 -8.49 -29.20
C SER A 45 8.52 -9.63 -28.18
N GLY A 46 9.24 -9.39 -27.07
CA GLY A 46 9.44 -10.38 -26.02
C GLY A 46 10.59 -11.37 -26.27
N ASP A 47 11.31 -11.25 -27.37
CA ASP A 47 12.39 -12.17 -27.76
C ASP A 47 13.78 -11.65 -27.42
N SER A 48 13.88 -10.52 -26.70
CA SER A 48 15.15 -9.88 -26.40
C SER A 48 15.53 -9.95 -24.93
N ASN A 49 16.83 -10.01 -24.68
CA ASN A 49 17.39 -9.95 -23.33
C ASN A 49 18.21 -8.64 -23.20
N PRO A 50 17.59 -7.57 -22.72
CA PRO A 50 18.24 -6.27 -22.59
C PRO A 50 19.32 -6.26 -21.51
N SER A 51 20.36 -5.44 -21.72
CA SER A 51 21.31 -5.15 -20.65
C SER A 51 20.65 -4.31 -19.55
N LEU A 52 21.23 -4.36 -18.35
CA LEU A 52 20.79 -3.54 -17.23
C LEU A 52 20.77 -2.04 -17.56
N ALA A 53 21.75 -1.56 -18.34
CA ALA A 53 21.81 -0.15 -18.77
C ALA A 53 20.61 0.24 -19.65
N VAL A 54 20.15 -0.65 -20.54
CA VAL A 54 18.95 -0.44 -21.36
C VAL A 54 17.70 -0.39 -20.47
N MET A 55 17.59 -1.29 -19.51
CA MET A 55 16.49 -1.35 -18.57
C MET A 55 16.35 -0.06 -17.75
N ILE A 56 17.48 0.44 -17.22
CA ILE A 56 17.50 1.70 -16.45
C ILE A 56 17.03 2.88 -17.31
N LYS A 57 17.48 2.99 -18.56
CA LYS A 57 17.05 4.06 -19.48
C LYS A 57 15.55 4.04 -19.74
N ILE A 58 14.97 2.86 -19.92
CA ILE A 58 13.53 2.68 -20.15
C ILE A 58 12.73 3.03 -18.88
N ALA A 59 13.14 2.51 -17.72
CA ALA A 59 12.50 2.79 -16.44
C ALA A 59 12.46 4.30 -16.17
N ASN A 60 13.58 4.99 -16.36
CA ASN A 60 13.67 6.44 -16.21
C ASN A 60 12.78 7.19 -17.22
N ALA A 61 12.77 6.78 -18.49
CA ALA A 61 11.95 7.42 -19.52
C ALA A 61 10.44 7.25 -19.27
N LEU A 62 10.05 6.12 -18.64
CA LEU A 62 8.68 5.85 -18.25
C LEU A 62 8.33 6.39 -16.85
N GLY A 63 9.32 6.82 -16.05
CA GLY A 63 9.08 7.30 -14.69
C GLY A 63 8.58 6.22 -13.74
N VAL A 64 9.07 4.97 -13.89
CA VAL A 64 8.71 3.82 -13.05
C VAL A 64 9.96 3.19 -12.44
N PRO A 65 9.85 2.53 -11.29
CA PRO A 65 10.93 1.69 -10.77
C PRO A 65 11.14 0.47 -11.68
N MET A 66 12.38 -0.04 -11.73
CA MET A 66 12.76 -1.12 -12.64
C MET A 66 12.05 -2.44 -12.35
N ASP A 67 11.70 -2.71 -11.11
CA ASP A 67 10.94 -3.89 -10.69
C ASP A 67 9.51 -3.89 -11.29
N GLU A 68 8.90 -2.72 -11.52
CA GLU A 68 7.62 -2.62 -12.22
C GLU A 68 7.69 -3.09 -13.67
N LEU A 69 8.83 -2.85 -14.36
CA LEU A 69 9.04 -3.38 -15.71
C LEU A 69 9.13 -4.90 -15.74
N LEU A 70 9.66 -5.52 -14.69
CA LEU A 70 9.89 -6.96 -14.61
C LEU A 70 8.78 -7.72 -13.88
N ALA A 71 7.87 -7.00 -13.26
CA ALA A 71 6.80 -7.60 -12.49
C ALA A 71 6.00 -8.62 -13.33
N SER A 72 5.74 -9.77 -12.76
CA SER A 72 4.78 -10.72 -13.35
C SER A 72 3.43 -10.00 -13.50
N PRO A 73 2.70 -10.15 -14.63
CA PRO A 73 1.37 -9.57 -14.76
C PRO A 73 0.48 -10.04 -13.60
N ARG A 74 0.32 -9.21 -12.60
CA ARG A 74 -0.56 -9.45 -11.46
C ARG A 74 -1.99 -9.13 -11.88
N ALA A 75 -2.57 -9.93 -12.73
CA ALA A 75 -3.95 -9.72 -13.11
C ALA A 75 -4.81 -10.95 -12.75
N LYS A 76 -4.75 -11.39 -11.50
CA LYS A 76 -5.87 -12.15 -10.96
C LYS A 76 -6.66 -11.21 -10.07
N VAL A 77 -7.72 -10.64 -10.61
CA VAL A 77 -8.74 -10.04 -9.76
C VAL A 77 -9.20 -11.12 -8.80
N ARG A 78 -9.00 -10.90 -7.52
CA ARG A 78 -9.41 -11.82 -6.47
C ARG A 78 -10.33 -11.07 -5.50
N LYS A 79 -11.45 -11.68 -5.19
CA LYS A 79 -12.34 -11.22 -4.13
C LYS A 79 -12.01 -12.02 -2.87
N TRP A 80 -11.85 -11.33 -1.76
CA TRP A 80 -11.78 -11.93 -0.45
C TRP A 80 -13.10 -11.67 0.28
N SER A 81 -13.58 -12.67 1.00
CA SER A 81 -14.71 -12.53 1.92
C SER A 81 -14.20 -12.19 3.33
N PRO A 82 -15.03 -11.71 4.25
CA PRO A 82 -14.63 -11.51 5.64
C PRO A 82 -14.04 -12.77 6.31
N ALA A 83 -14.49 -13.96 5.89
CA ALA A 83 -13.99 -15.24 6.40
C ALA A 83 -12.54 -15.55 5.95
N ASP A 84 -12.07 -14.95 4.86
CA ASP A 84 -10.70 -15.07 4.36
C ASP A 84 -9.72 -14.15 5.12
N LEU A 85 -10.23 -13.19 5.90
CA LEU A 85 -9.45 -12.20 6.64
C LEU A 85 -9.34 -12.62 8.10
N HIS A 86 -8.11 -12.73 8.60
CA HIS A 86 -7.87 -13.08 10.00
C HIS A 86 -8.06 -11.86 10.89
N SER A 87 -9.23 -11.71 11.50
CA SER A 87 -9.47 -10.69 12.52
C SER A 87 -8.86 -11.07 13.86
N SER A 88 -8.51 -10.06 14.67
CA SER A 88 -8.02 -10.24 16.02
C SER A 88 -8.82 -9.41 17.02
N GLN A 89 -9.00 -9.95 18.22
CA GLN A 89 -9.57 -9.22 19.36
C GLN A 89 -8.45 -8.53 20.11
N GLN A 90 -8.63 -7.26 20.44
CA GLN A 90 -7.67 -6.46 21.19
C GLN A 90 -8.36 -5.73 22.35
N GLY A 91 -7.65 -5.59 23.44
CA GLY A 91 -8.15 -4.87 24.61
C GLY A 91 -9.50 -5.41 25.12
N ASN A 92 -10.41 -4.50 25.42
CA ASN A 92 -11.77 -4.84 25.86
C ASN A 92 -12.78 -4.46 24.77
N GLY A 93 -13.20 -5.44 23.96
CA GLY A 93 -14.27 -5.27 22.97
C GLY A 93 -13.87 -4.53 21.69
N VAL A 94 -12.59 -4.53 21.31
CA VAL A 94 -12.13 -4.01 20.01
C VAL A 94 -11.77 -5.16 19.09
N THR A 95 -12.35 -5.17 17.90
CA THR A 95 -12.00 -6.13 16.82
C THR A 95 -11.23 -5.41 15.74
N ILE A 96 -10.09 -5.97 15.36
CA ILE A 96 -9.24 -5.46 14.28
C ILE A 96 -9.33 -6.40 13.09
N HIS A 97 -9.71 -5.87 11.94
CA HIS A 97 -9.76 -6.58 10.67
C HIS A 97 -8.70 -5.98 9.73
N PRO A 98 -7.81 -6.80 9.13
CA PRO A 98 -6.95 -6.31 8.06
C PRO A 98 -7.80 -5.73 6.92
N LEU A 99 -7.48 -4.52 6.45
CA LEU A 99 -8.13 -3.91 5.29
C LEU A 99 -7.65 -4.54 3.98
N VAL A 100 -6.42 -5.06 3.99
CA VAL A 100 -5.80 -5.75 2.85
C VAL A 100 -5.42 -7.17 3.26
N PRO A 101 -5.71 -8.17 2.41
CA PRO A 101 -5.48 -9.59 2.75
C PRO A 101 -4.01 -10.00 2.69
N GLU A 102 -3.19 -9.22 1.99
CA GLU A 102 -1.77 -9.45 1.84
C GLU A 102 -1.00 -8.28 2.45
N PRO A 103 0.10 -8.53 3.21
CA PRO A 103 0.88 -7.46 3.80
C PRO A 103 1.42 -6.50 2.73
N VAL A 104 1.25 -5.20 2.96
CA VAL A 104 1.87 -4.15 2.15
C VAL A 104 3.16 -3.73 2.86
N PRO A 105 4.31 -3.71 2.17
CA PRO A 105 5.56 -3.31 2.79
C PRO A 105 5.45 -1.92 3.43
N GLN A 106 5.88 -1.81 4.69
CA GLN A 106 5.88 -0.58 5.49
C GLN A 106 4.50 0.03 5.78
N GLU A 107 3.41 -0.66 5.49
CA GLU A 107 2.07 -0.17 5.77
C GLU A 107 1.26 -1.22 6.55
N VAL A 108 0.51 -0.76 7.56
CA VAL A 108 -0.47 -1.56 8.26
C VAL A 108 -1.82 -0.86 8.14
N LEU A 109 -2.77 -1.53 7.53
CA LEU A 109 -4.07 -1.00 7.17
C LEU A 109 -5.15 -1.87 7.83
N ASN A 110 -5.90 -1.29 8.75
CA ASN A 110 -6.90 -2.03 9.53
C ASN A 110 -8.24 -1.29 9.56
N VAL A 111 -9.32 -2.05 9.55
CA VAL A 111 -10.61 -1.62 10.05
C VAL A 111 -10.69 -2.00 11.51
N MET A 112 -11.09 -1.06 12.36
CA MET A 112 -11.26 -1.26 13.80
C MET A 112 -12.74 -1.09 14.15
N GLU A 113 -13.28 -2.08 14.81
CA GLU A 113 -14.65 -2.08 15.34
C GLU A 113 -14.61 -2.07 16.85
N PHE A 114 -15.34 -1.15 17.44
CA PHE A 114 -15.39 -0.90 18.86
C PHE A 114 -16.80 -1.20 19.39
N ALA A 115 -16.95 -2.18 20.25
CA ALA A 115 -18.17 -2.36 21.02
C ALA A 115 -18.45 -1.13 21.88
N PRO A 116 -19.67 -0.92 22.38
CA PRO A 116 -19.97 0.14 23.35
C PRO A 116 -19.00 0.10 24.54
N GLY A 117 -18.40 1.22 24.89
CA GLY A 117 -17.41 1.31 25.99
C GLY A 117 -16.09 0.59 25.75
N ALA A 118 -15.86 0.03 24.56
CA ALA A 118 -14.64 -0.70 24.24
C ALA A 118 -13.40 0.17 24.27
N ALA A 119 -12.28 -0.39 24.73
CA ALA A 119 -11.02 0.32 24.82
C ALA A 119 -9.84 -0.61 24.50
N MET A 120 -8.79 -0.05 23.90
CA MET A 120 -7.52 -0.73 23.70
C MET A 120 -6.33 0.23 23.82
N ARG A 121 -5.17 -0.33 24.13
CA ARG A 121 -3.89 0.39 24.02
C ARG A 121 -3.27 0.10 22.66
N GLY A 122 -2.82 1.15 21.97
CA GLY A 122 -1.98 1.01 20.80
C GLY A 122 -0.56 0.58 21.18
N SER A 123 0.12 -0.06 20.24
CA SER A 123 1.54 -0.41 20.40
C SER A 123 2.40 0.67 19.79
N PRO A 124 3.23 1.39 20.57
CA PRO A 124 4.14 2.38 20.01
C PRO A 124 5.12 1.73 19.01
N HIS A 125 5.29 2.37 17.87
CA HIS A 125 6.18 1.95 16.78
C HIS A 125 7.56 2.60 16.87
N LEU A 126 8.42 2.36 15.90
CA LEU A 126 9.73 3.02 15.80
C LEU A 126 9.57 4.53 15.49
N PRO A 127 10.51 5.37 15.94
CA PRO A 127 10.55 6.79 15.56
C PRO A 127 10.51 6.97 14.04
N GLY A 128 9.77 7.97 13.56
CA GLY A 128 9.53 8.20 12.14
C GLY A 128 8.29 7.50 11.58
N THR A 129 7.66 6.61 12.33
CA THR A 129 6.33 6.03 11.98
C THR A 129 5.26 7.10 12.13
N ARG A 130 4.33 7.13 11.19
CA ARG A 130 3.13 7.98 11.23
C ARG A 130 1.90 7.10 11.31
N GLU A 131 0.95 7.50 12.14
CA GLU A 131 -0.33 6.83 12.26
C GLU A 131 -1.48 7.81 11.98
N PHE A 132 -2.48 7.34 11.27
CA PHE A 132 -3.71 8.07 10.97
C PHE A 132 -4.89 7.20 11.37
N PHE A 133 -5.89 7.82 11.97
CA PHE A 133 -7.14 7.17 12.25
C PHE A 133 -8.29 8.01 11.69
N THR A 134 -9.17 7.37 10.91
CA THR A 134 -10.41 7.98 10.41
C THR A 134 -11.58 7.33 11.09
N CYS A 135 -12.41 8.10 11.79
CA CYS A 135 -13.68 7.64 12.33
C CYS A 135 -14.69 7.54 11.19
N LEU A 136 -15.24 6.34 10.94
CA LEU A 136 -16.23 6.11 9.89
C LEU A 136 -17.66 6.19 10.42
N ASP A 137 -17.88 5.69 11.64
CA ASP A 137 -19.19 5.63 12.28
C ASP A 137 -19.05 5.66 13.80
N GLY A 138 -20.05 6.23 14.49
CA GLY A 138 -20.06 6.43 15.92
C GLY A 138 -19.09 7.52 16.39
N ARG A 139 -18.42 7.28 17.52
CA ARG A 139 -17.41 8.16 18.11
C ARG A 139 -16.25 7.36 18.66
N VAL A 140 -15.03 7.87 18.44
CA VAL A 140 -13.81 7.29 19.00
C VAL A 140 -12.99 8.40 19.65
N SER A 141 -12.60 8.22 20.91
CA SER A 141 -11.62 9.06 21.58
C SER A 141 -10.25 8.43 21.48
N ILE A 142 -9.26 9.18 21.04
CA ILE A 142 -7.86 8.75 20.98
C ILE A 142 -7.05 9.61 21.94
N VAL A 143 -6.32 8.95 22.86
CA VAL A 143 -5.38 9.65 23.74
C VAL A 143 -3.98 9.42 23.18
N VAL A 144 -3.26 10.49 22.85
CA VAL A 144 -1.89 10.45 22.35
C VAL A 144 -1.00 11.24 23.31
N ALA A 145 0.02 10.61 23.85
CA ALA A 145 0.94 11.21 24.85
C ALA A 145 0.22 11.92 26.01
N GLY A 146 -0.96 11.41 26.42
CA GLY A 146 -1.78 11.97 27.48
C GLY A 146 -2.81 13.01 27.05
N GLU A 147 -2.79 13.48 25.81
CA GLU A 147 -3.76 14.42 25.25
C GLU A 147 -4.92 13.66 24.58
N ARG A 148 -6.16 14.01 24.91
CA ARG A 148 -7.37 13.39 24.37
C ARG A 148 -7.90 14.13 23.16
N HIS A 149 -8.23 13.38 22.13
CA HIS A 149 -8.85 13.84 20.89
C HIS A 149 -10.14 13.05 20.66
N ASP A 150 -11.28 13.72 20.61
CA ASP A 150 -12.59 13.10 20.37
C ASP A 150 -12.96 13.25 18.89
N LEU A 151 -13.20 12.12 18.20
CA LEU A 151 -13.51 12.06 16.80
C LEU A 151 -14.94 11.59 16.57
N GLY A 152 -15.67 12.31 15.74
CA GLY A 152 -16.95 11.88 15.16
C GLY A 152 -16.78 11.34 13.75
N ALA A 153 -17.87 10.85 13.16
CA ALA A 153 -17.85 10.31 11.79
C ALA A 153 -17.33 11.35 10.78
N GLY A 154 -16.33 10.97 10.00
CA GLY A 154 -15.64 11.81 9.01
C GLY A 154 -14.36 12.49 9.54
N ASP A 155 -14.15 12.55 10.85
CA ASP A 155 -12.92 13.14 11.41
C ASP A 155 -11.71 12.24 11.18
N VAL A 156 -10.56 12.88 10.99
CA VAL A 156 -9.25 12.22 10.83
C VAL A 156 -8.26 12.79 11.83
N LEU A 157 -7.61 11.92 12.59
CA LEU A 157 -6.47 12.28 13.44
C LEU A 157 -5.19 11.67 12.88
N GLY A 158 -4.14 12.48 12.74
CA GLY A 158 -2.80 12.01 12.39
C GLY A 158 -1.81 12.32 13.51
N PHE A 159 -0.99 11.32 13.91
CA PHE A 159 -0.02 11.49 14.98
C PHE A 159 1.26 10.67 14.75
N PRO A 160 2.37 11.01 15.43
CA PRO A 160 3.57 10.18 15.43
C PRO A 160 3.30 8.83 16.09
N GLY A 161 3.42 7.73 15.32
CA GLY A 161 3.08 6.38 15.79
C GLY A 161 4.04 5.81 16.87
N ASN A 162 5.15 6.49 17.17
CA ASN A 162 6.04 6.13 18.26
C ASN A 162 5.59 6.67 19.63
N LEU A 163 4.56 7.51 19.69
CA LEU A 163 4.03 8.02 20.94
C LEU A 163 3.09 6.99 21.61
N PRO A 164 3.07 6.91 22.95
CA PRO A 164 2.05 6.13 23.64
C PRO A 164 0.66 6.63 23.30
N HIS A 165 -0.22 5.72 22.91
CA HIS A 165 -1.59 6.06 22.52
C HIS A 165 -2.59 4.97 22.90
N SER A 166 -3.87 5.35 22.97
CA SER A 166 -4.97 4.43 23.24
C SER A 166 -6.26 4.90 22.57
N TYR A 167 -7.15 3.96 22.35
CA TYR A 167 -8.44 4.15 21.71
C TYR A 167 -9.57 3.79 22.67
N LEU A 168 -10.65 4.54 22.62
CA LEU A 168 -11.84 4.35 23.44
C LEU A 168 -13.08 4.69 22.63
N ASN A 169 -14.08 3.82 22.64
CA ASN A 169 -15.44 4.20 22.28
C ASN A 169 -16.12 4.79 23.54
N PRO A 170 -16.37 6.11 23.59
CA PRO A 170 -16.96 6.75 24.75
C PRO A 170 -18.47 6.50 24.90
N GLN A 171 -19.10 5.88 23.91
CA GLN A 171 -20.54 5.63 23.90
C GLN A 171 -20.88 4.33 24.63
N ALA A 172 -21.87 4.37 25.51
CA ALA A 172 -22.27 3.23 26.32
C ALA A 172 -23.18 2.23 25.58
N GLU A 173 -23.86 2.69 24.52
CA GLU A 173 -24.90 1.89 23.83
C GLU A 173 -24.64 1.73 22.32
N GLN A 174 -23.77 2.56 21.75
CA GLN A 174 -23.52 2.58 20.31
C GLN A 174 -22.11 2.08 20.00
N ALA A 175 -21.99 1.17 19.05
CA ALA A 175 -20.71 0.75 18.52
C ALA A 175 -20.08 1.88 17.67
N ALA A 176 -18.77 1.82 17.49
CA ALA A 176 -18.05 2.72 16.61
C ALA A 176 -17.14 1.95 15.66
N ARG A 177 -16.81 2.54 14.53
CA ARG A 177 -15.94 1.95 13.51
C ARG A 177 -15.03 2.99 12.91
N GLY A 178 -13.80 2.60 12.62
CA GLY A 178 -12.84 3.46 11.95
C GLY A 178 -11.79 2.67 11.17
N VAL A 179 -10.94 3.40 10.48
CA VAL A 179 -9.79 2.87 9.75
C VAL A 179 -8.51 3.42 10.37
N SER A 180 -7.60 2.54 10.72
CA SER A 180 -6.23 2.87 11.11
C SER A 180 -5.28 2.59 9.94
N VAL A 181 -4.42 3.56 9.65
CA VAL A 181 -3.35 3.50 8.67
C VAL A 181 -2.04 3.82 9.36
N VAL A 182 -1.15 2.84 9.42
CA VAL A 182 0.20 3.02 9.99
C VAL A 182 1.22 2.96 8.87
N ILE A 183 2.00 4.03 8.72
CA ILE A 183 3.10 4.12 7.78
C ILE A 183 4.39 3.96 8.59
N LEU A 184 4.98 2.77 8.53
CA LEU A 184 6.17 2.43 9.28
C LEU A 184 7.40 3.20 8.80
N ALA A 185 8.24 3.58 9.73
CA ALA A 185 9.54 4.15 9.41
C ALA A 185 10.35 3.16 8.56
N LYS A 186 11.09 3.67 7.56
CA LYS A 186 12.09 2.85 6.88
C LYS A 186 13.15 2.44 7.88
N ALA A 187 13.45 1.14 7.97
CA ALA A 187 14.63 0.71 8.69
C ALA A 187 15.84 1.43 8.06
N GLY A 188 16.53 2.26 8.86
CA GLY A 188 17.77 2.88 8.39
C GLY A 188 18.77 1.80 8.01
N ILE A 189 19.33 1.93 6.83
CA ILE A 189 20.51 1.17 6.39
C ILE A 189 21.71 1.70 7.14
#